data_2e2a3b8569682627906b0e8a38a70c70
#
_entry.id   2e2a3b8569682627906b0e8a38a70c70
#
_cell.length_a   1.000
_cell.length_b   1.000
_cell.length_c   1.000
_cell.angle_alpha   90.00
_cell.angle_beta   90.00
_cell.angle_gamma   90.00
#
_symmetry.space_group_name_H-M   'P 1'
#
loop_
_entity.id
_entity.type
_entity.pdbx_description
1 polymer ?
#
loop_
_entity_poly.entity_id
_entity_poly.type
_entity_poly.pdbx_seq_one_letter_code
_entity_poly.pdbx_strand_id
1 'polypeptide(L)'
;AEMEGPVYLRFGRPAWPIFTKEEDFKIGKAQYFSEGTDVTIFACGHLVWNAIQAGANLQEKGISVEVINIHTIKPLDEEAVLASIKKTKCAVTAEEHNIIGGLGDAIAQCASKNFPIPIEYVGTKDTFGESGKPTELLKKYGLDIPDIVAAAEKAINRKKNS
;
A
#
# COMPACT_ATOMS: atom_id res chain seq x y z
N ALA A 1 -17.51 -17.80 5.66
CA ALA A 1 -18.59 -18.50 6.39
C ALA A 1 -18.19 -19.90 6.85
N GLU A 2 -17.11 -20.46 6.29
CA GLU A 2 -16.67 -21.85 6.60
C GLU A 2 -15.55 -21.91 7.68
N MET A 3 -15.12 -20.76 8.19
CA MET A 3 -14.10 -20.71 9.25
C MET A 3 -14.73 -21.04 10.60
N GLU A 4 -14.11 -21.95 11.35
CA GLU A 4 -14.45 -22.21 12.74
C GLU A 4 -13.90 -21.12 13.65
N GLY A 5 -14.71 -20.65 14.61
CA GLY A 5 -14.32 -19.65 15.58
C GLY A 5 -14.91 -18.25 15.33
N PRO A 6 -14.59 -17.29 16.19
CA PRO A 6 -15.11 -15.93 16.08
C PRO A 6 -14.50 -15.19 14.88
N VAL A 7 -15.35 -14.50 14.11
CA VAL A 7 -14.95 -13.71 12.92
C VAL A 7 -15.51 -12.29 13.07
N TYR A 8 -14.64 -11.30 12.92
CA TYR A 8 -15.05 -9.90 12.80
C TYR A 8 -15.06 -9.49 11.32
N LEU A 9 -16.22 -9.10 10.82
CA LEU A 9 -16.40 -8.60 9.45
C LEU A 9 -16.64 -7.09 9.46
N ARG A 10 -15.89 -6.36 8.63
CA ARG A 10 -16.04 -4.92 8.46
C ARG A 10 -16.18 -4.57 6.98
N PHE A 11 -17.15 -3.77 6.63
CA PHE A 11 -17.42 -3.30 5.28
C PHE A 11 -17.35 -1.78 5.20
N GLY A 12 -16.86 -1.26 4.08
CA GLY A 12 -17.03 0.14 3.72
C GLY A 12 -18.45 0.43 3.21
N ARG A 13 -19.00 1.60 3.52
CA ARG A 13 -20.31 2.05 3.02
C ARG A 13 -20.28 2.57 1.57
N PRO A 14 -19.25 3.34 1.15
CA PRO A 14 -19.18 3.86 -0.23
C PRO A 14 -19.00 2.73 -1.25
N ALA A 15 -19.57 2.90 -2.44
CA ALA A 15 -19.27 2.07 -3.58
C ALA A 15 -17.81 2.28 -4.01
N TRP A 16 -17.11 1.19 -4.33
CA TRP A 16 -15.73 1.20 -4.79
C TRP A 16 -15.60 0.41 -6.09
N PRO A 17 -14.69 0.76 -7.00
CA PRO A 17 -14.47 -0.02 -8.21
C PRO A 17 -14.11 -1.46 -7.90
N ILE A 18 -14.63 -2.40 -8.68
CA ILE A 18 -14.23 -3.81 -8.63
C ILE A 18 -13.01 -3.97 -9.52
N PHE A 19 -11.85 -4.22 -8.92
CA PHE A 19 -10.56 -4.37 -9.62
C PHE A 19 -9.83 -5.67 -9.26
N THR A 20 -10.39 -6.47 -8.36
CA THR A 20 -9.86 -7.78 -7.96
C THR A 20 -10.72 -8.90 -8.53
N LYS A 21 -10.13 -10.09 -8.71
CA LYS A 21 -10.82 -11.30 -9.07
C LYS A 21 -10.81 -12.26 -7.88
N GLU A 22 -11.89 -13.03 -7.70
CA GLU A 22 -12.05 -13.95 -6.58
C GLU A 22 -10.98 -15.06 -6.58
N GLU A 23 -10.67 -15.59 -7.74
CA GLU A 23 -9.67 -16.65 -7.92
C GLU A 23 -8.24 -16.25 -7.53
N ASP A 24 -7.93 -14.96 -7.50
CA ASP A 24 -6.62 -14.44 -7.14
C ASP A 24 -6.45 -14.28 -5.62
N PHE A 25 -7.52 -14.45 -4.83
CA PHE A 25 -7.48 -14.25 -3.38
C PHE A 25 -7.00 -15.51 -2.65
N LYS A 26 -5.88 -15.37 -1.92
CA LYS A 26 -5.36 -16.41 -1.02
C LYS A 26 -4.82 -15.76 0.25
N ILE A 27 -5.42 -16.09 1.40
CA ILE A 27 -4.98 -15.57 2.70
C ILE A 27 -3.47 -15.79 2.88
N GLY A 28 -2.76 -14.73 3.28
CA GLY A 28 -1.32 -14.76 3.50
C GLY A 28 -0.47 -14.66 2.23
N LYS A 29 -1.07 -14.45 1.05
CA LYS A 29 -0.35 -14.22 -0.21
C LYS A 29 -0.68 -12.84 -0.77
N ALA A 30 0.35 -12.11 -1.20
CA ALA A 30 0.22 -10.82 -1.84
C ALA A 30 -0.30 -10.95 -3.28
N GLN A 31 -0.98 -9.92 -3.77
CA GLN A 31 -1.51 -9.86 -5.13
C GLN A 31 -0.83 -8.73 -5.90
N TYR A 32 -0.27 -9.05 -7.07
CA TYR A 32 0.45 -8.11 -7.92
C TYR A 32 -0.51 -7.49 -8.95
N PHE A 33 -0.49 -6.17 -9.09
CA PHE A 33 -1.25 -5.42 -10.09
C PHE A 33 -0.37 -4.87 -11.22
N SER A 34 0.88 -4.54 -10.92
CA SER A 34 1.89 -4.20 -11.92
C SER A 34 3.27 -4.63 -11.45
N GLU A 35 4.15 -4.92 -12.42
CA GLU A 35 5.57 -5.12 -12.17
C GLU A 35 6.34 -3.83 -12.44
N GLY A 36 7.42 -3.63 -11.68
CA GLY A 36 8.27 -2.46 -11.83
C GLY A 36 9.62 -2.61 -11.14
N THR A 37 10.53 -1.68 -11.43
CA THR A 37 11.92 -1.74 -10.97
C THR A 37 12.40 -0.51 -10.21
N ASP A 38 11.66 0.61 -10.28
CA ASP A 38 12.10 1.86 -9.66
C ASP A 38 11.61 2.05 -8.23
N VAL A 39 10.36 1.69 -7.97
CA VAL A 39 9.70 1.82 -6.65
C VAL A 39 8.61 0.78 -6.52
N THR A 40 8.37 0.30 -5.30
CA THR A 40 7.21 -0.53 -4.96
C THR A 40 6.20 0.26 -4.16
N ILE A 41 4.92 0.14 -4.51
CA ILE A 41 3.80 0.63 -3.71
C ILE A 41 3.08 -0.57 -3.11
N PHE A 42 3.20 -0.77 -1.81
CA PHE A 42 2.41 -1.72 -1.04
C PHE A 42 1.15 -1.03 -0.55
N ALA A 43 -0.02 -1.54 -0.88
CA ALA A 43 -1.27 -0.95 -0.46
C ALA A 43 -2.21 -1.99 0.14
N CYS A 44 -3.16 -1.56 0.96
CA CYS A 44 -4.25 -2.39 1.45
C CYS A 44 -5.58 -1.64 1.46
N GLY A 45 -6.68 -2.40 1.48
CA GLY A 45 -8.04 -1.85 1.54
C GLY A 45 -8.38 -0.92 0.38
N HIS A 46 -9.05 0.19 0.67
CA HIS A 46 -9.51 1.15 -0.35
C HIS A 46 -8.35 1.80 -1.12
N LEU A 47 -7.19 2.01 -0.48
CA LEU A 47 -6.05 2.65 -1.13
C LEU A 47 -5.36 1.80 -2.18
N VAL A 48 -5.69 0.53 -2.33
CA VAL A 48 -5.20 -0.30 -3.44
C VAL A 48 -5.61 0.29 -4.80
N TRP A 49 -6.85 0.76 -4.93
CA TRP A 49 -7.30 1.42 -6.15
C TRP A 49 -6.50 2.70 -6.43
N ASN A 50 -6.32 3.54 -5.42
CA ASN A 50 -5.53 4.76 -5.54
C ASN A 50 -4.05 4.46 -5.87
N ALA A 51 -3.49 3.38 -5.33
CA ALA A 51 -2.13 2.92 -5.64
C ALA A 51 -1.99 2.48 -7.11
N ILE A 52 -2.99 1.77 -7.67
CA ILE A 52 -3.02 1.39 -9.08
C ILE A 52 -3.02 2.64 -9.97
N GLN A 53 -3.87 3.63 -9.66
CA GLN A 53 -3.94 4.88 -10.42
C GLN A 53 -2.66 5.72 -10.28
N ALA A 54 -2.08 5.78 -9.08
CA ALA A 54 -0.79 6.43 -8.85
C ALA A 54 0.35 5.75 -9.64
N GLY A 55 0.34 4.42 -9.69
CA GLY A 55 1.28 3.65 -10.51
C GLY A 55 1.17 4.00 -11.99
N ALA A 56 -0.04 4.10 -12.54
CA ALA A 56 -0.27 4.51 -13.92
C ALA A 56 0.26 5.93 -14.19
N ASN A 57 -0.04 6.89 -13.30
CA ASN A 57 0.45 8.27 -13.43
C ASN A 57 1.98 8.37 -13.36
N LEU A 58 2.63 7.53 -12.57
CA LEU A 58 4.09 7.47 -12.49
C LEU A 58 4.70 6.83 -13.75
N GLN A 59 4.05 5.80 -14.31
CA GLN A 59 4.47 5.18 -15.56
C GLN A 59 4.41 6.15 -16.74
N GLU A 60 3.41 7.04 -16.80
CA GLU A 60 3.34 8.12 -17.79
C GLU A 60 4.53 9.08 -17.69
N LYS A 61 5.13 9.21 -16.51
CA LYS A 61 6.36 9.97 -16.25
C LYS A 61 7.65 9.17 -16.51
N GLY A 62 7.55 7.93 -16.99
CA GLY A 62 8.69 7.06 -17.26
C GLY A 62 9.27 6.36 -16.03
N ILE A 63 8.52 6.31 -14.91
CA ILE A 63 8.92 5.62 -13.67
C ILE A 63 8.31 4.21 -13.66
N SER A 64 9.14 3.19 -13.51
CA SER A 64 8.73 1.78 -13.47
C SER A 64 8.25 1.40 -12.08
N VAL A 65 6.93 1.23 -11.91
CA VAL A 65 6.28 1.05 -10.60
C VAL A 65 5.73 -0.36 -10.44
N GLU A 66 6.10 -1.01 -9.35
CA GLU A 66 5.45 -2.22 -8.88
C GLU A 66 4.34 -1.88 -7.91
N VAL A 67 3.12 -2.39 -8.14
CA VAL A 67 1.97 -2.20 -7.25
C VAL A 67 1.52 -3.55 -6.70
N ILE A 68 1.53 -3.67 -5.37
CA ILE A 68 1.22 -4.91 -4.66
C ILE A 68 0.11 -4.64 -3.63
N ASN A 69 -0.96 -5.43 -3.72
CA ASN A 69 -2.00 -5.48 -2.70
C ASN A 69 -1.59 -6.44 -1.58
N ILE A 70 -1.39 -5.91 -0.40
CA ILE A 70 -1.19 -6.67 0.85
C ILE A 70 -2.54 -6.77 1.56
N HIS A 71 -3.47 -7.54 0.99
CA HIS A 71 -4.80 -7.74 1.56
C HIS A 71 -4.77 -8.53 2.89
N THR A 72 -3.68 -9.22 3.18
CA THR A 72 -3.44 -9.90 4.46
C THR A 72 -2.20 -9.32 5.13
N ILE A 73 -2.39 -8.57 6.21
CA ILE A 73 -1.27 -7.99 6.96
C ILE A 73 -0.68 -9.00 7.94
N LYS A 74 -1.52 -9.90 8.45
CA LYS A 74 -1.12 -10.97 9.37
C LYS A 74 -1.86 -12.26 9.05
N PRO A 75 -1.12 -13.34 8.62
CA PRO A 75 0.32 -13.37 8.35
C PRO A 75 0.71 -12.52 7.14
N LEU A 76 1.85 -11.82 7.22
CA LEU A 76 2.41 -11.07 6.10
C LEU A 76 3.06 -12.04 5.10
N ASP A 77 2.92 -11.79 3.80
CA ASP A 77 3.70 -12.47 2.75
C ASP A 77 5.11 -11.84 2.69
N GLU A 78 5.97 -12.22 3.66
CA GLU A 78 7.33 -11.70 3.74
C GLU A 78 8.16 -12.03 2.50
N GLU A 79 7.89 -13.18 1.85
CA GLU A 79 8.58 -13.60 0.63
C GLU A 79 8.33 -12.60 -0.51
N ALA A 80 7.06 -12.25 -0.75
CA ALA A 80 6.68 -11.27 -1.76
C ALA A 80 7.25 -9.88 -1.44
N VAL A 81 7.17 -9.45 -0.18
CA VAL A 81 7.73 -8.17 0.27
C VAL A 81 9.22 -8.12 0.01
N LEU A 82 9.98 -9.14 0.42
CA LEU A 82 11.42 -9.19 0.27
C LEU A 82 11.87 -9.28 -1.20
N ALA A 83 11.17 -10.05 -2.03
CA ALA A 83 11.43 -10.11 -3.46
C ALA A 83 11.30 -8.73 -4.11
N SER A 84 10.24 -8.01 -3.76
CA SER A 84 9.95 -6.69 -4.28
C SER A 84 10.95 -5.64 -3.83
N ILE A 85 11.22 -5.51 -2.52
CA ILE A 85 12.12 -4.47 -2.00
C ILE A 85 13.59 -4.69 -2.40
N LYS A 86 14.01 -5.93 -2.63
CA LYS A 86 15.34 -6.23 -3.18
C LYS A 86 15.48 -5.76 -4.64
N LYS A 87 14.40 -5.82 -5.40
CA LYS A 87 14.33 -5.37 -6.80
C LYS A 87 14.30 -3.85 -6.89
N THR A 88 13.37 -3.20 -6.22
CA THR A 88 13.10 -1.76 -6.35
C THR A 88 13.93 -0.87 -5.44
N LYS A 89 14.39 -1.38 -4.29
CA LYS A 89 15.25 -0.72 -3.29
C LYS A 89 14.66 0.56 -2.65
N CYS A 90 13.38 0.81 -2.84
CA CYS A 90 12.61 1.80 -2.08
C CYS A 90 11.12 1.47 -2.20
N ALA A 91 10.32 1.90 -1.23
CA ALA A 91 8.90 1.58 -1.21
C ALA A 91 8.04 2.74 -0.68
N VAL A 92 6.75 2.65 -1.00
CA VAL A 92 5.67 3.39 -0.37
C VAL A 92 4.70 2.40 0.25
N THR A 93 4.18 2.69 1.42
CA THR A 93 3.03 1.98 1.98
C THR A 93 1.81 2.90 1.95
N ALA A 94 0.65 2.37 1.53
CA ALA A 94 -0.59 3.14 1.42
C ALA A 94 -1.75 2.40 2.10
N GLU A 95 -2.30 3.01 3.15
CA GLU A 95 -3.36 2.45 3.97
C GLU A 95 -4.32 3.51 4.49
N GLU A 96 -5.63 3.23 4.46
CA GLU A 96 -6.64 4.08 5.12
C GLU A 96 -6.70 3.74 6.62
N HIS A 97 -5.58 3.99 7.28
CA HIS A 97 -5.34 3.69 8.68
C HIS A 97 -4.26 4.64 9.23
N ASN A 98 -4.08 4.64 10.55
CA ASN A 98 -2.94 5.32 11.16
C ASN A 98 -1.62 4.69 10.68
N ILE A 99 -0.63 5.52 10.35
CA ILE A 99 0.71 5.05 9.93
C ILE A 99 1.44 4.27 11.03
N ILE A 100 0.99 4.38 12.28
CA ILE A 100 1.54 3.67 13.43
C ILE A 100 0.72 2.40 13.69
N GLY A 101 1.37 1.24 13.67
CA GLY A 101 0.76 -0.06 13.96
C GLY A 101 -0.02 -0.70 12.80
N GLY A 102 0.10 -0.17 11.57
CA GLY A 102 -0.60 -0.68 10.40
C GLY A 102 0.29 -1.45 9.40
N LEU A 103 -0.10 -1.39 8.13
CA LEU A 103 0.64 -1.98 7.01
C LEU A 103 2.08 -1.46 6.97
N GLY A 104 2.25 -0.15 7.13
CA GLY A 104 3.55 0.49 7.07
C GLY A 104 4.54 -0.10 8.06
N ASP A 105 4.12 -0.32 9.30
CA ASP A 105 4.97 -0.92 10.33
C ASP A 105 5.29 -2.39 10.05
N ALA A 106 4.33 -3.16 9.51
CA ALA A 106 4.56 -4.55 9.13
C ALA A 106 5.64 -4.66 8.02
N ILE A 107 5.53 -3.82 6.98
CA ILE A 107 6.52 -3.75 5.89
C ILE A 107 7.87 -3.25 6.41
N ALA A 108 7.90 -2.19 7.21
CA ALA A 108 9.14 -1.65 7.78
C ALA A 108 9.85 -2.67 8.68
N GLN A 109 9.11 -3.43 9.49
CA GLN A 109 9.67 -4.47 10.33
C GLN A 109 10.28 -5.60 9.49
N CYS A 110 9.60 -6.04 8.44
CA CYS A 110 10.12 -7.04 7.50
C CYS A 110 11.39 -6.54 6.80
N ALA A 111 11.37 -5.30 6.30
CA ALA A 111 12.51 -4.68 5.62
C ALA A 111 13.70 -4.50 6.57
N SER A 112 13.50 -3.94 7.77
CA SER A 112 14.59 -3.66 8.71
C SER A 112 15.34 -4.91 9.18
N LYS A 113 14.64 -6.03 9.29
CA LYS A 113 15.24 -7.31 9.68
C LYS A 113 16.06 -7.97 8.58
N ASN A 114 15.71 -7.75 7.31
CA ASN A 114 16.22 -8.56 6.20
C ASN A 114 16.96 -7.72 5.13
N PHE A 115 16.38 -6.61 4.70
CA PHE A 115 16.90 -5.75 3.64
C PHE A 115 16.42 -4.31 3.82
N PRO A 116 17.09 -3.49 4.62
CA PRO A 116 16.69 -2.11 4.90
C PRO A 116 16.69 -1.24 3.64
N ILE A 117 15.59 -0.51 3.45
CA ILE A 117 15.38 0.40 2.33
C ILE A 117 14.68 1.68 2.81
N PRO A 118 14.74 2.79 2.04
CA PRO A 118 13.86 3.93 2.26
C PRO A 118 12.38 3.56 2.04
N ILE A 119 11.54 3.88 3.02
CA ILE A 119 10.09 3.70 2.94
C ILE A 119 9.42 5.04 3.23
N GLU A 120 8.42 5.42 2.43
CA GLU A 120 7.51 6.53 2.67
C GLU A 120 6.11 5.97 3.01
N TYR A 121 5.41 6.67 3.89
CA TYR A 121 4.13 6.22 4.44
C TYR A 121 3.01 7.16 4.01
N VAL A 122 1.97 6.59 3.41
CA VAL A 122 0.71 7.26 3.10
C VAL A 122 -0.37 6.63 3.99
N GLY A 123 -0.81 7.40 4.97
CA GLY A 123 -1.78 7.01 5.99
C GLY A 123 -2.12 8.20 6.88
N THR A 124 -3.04 8.05 7.81
CA THR A 124 -3.38 9.10 8.78
C THR A 124 -2.24 9.30 9.79
N LYS A 125 -1.95 10.56 10.12
CA LYS A 125 -0.77 10.95 10.92
C LYS A 125 -1.15 11.18 12.38
N ASP A 126 -1.69 10.13 13.04
CA ASP A 126 -2.07 10.14 14.45
C ASP A 126 -2.95 11.35 14.82
N THR A 127 -3.99 11.58 14.03
CA THR A 127 -4.96 12.67 14.21
C THR A 127 -6.36 12.11 14.32
N PHE A 128 -7.24 12.83 15.03
CA PHE A 128 -8.65 12.48 15.07
C PHE A 128 -9.29 12.64 13.69
N GLY A 129 -10.18 11.71 13.35
CA GLY A 129 -11.00 11.79 12.16
C GLY A 129 -12.08 12.89 12.27
N GLU A 130 -12.59 13.32 11.13
CA GLU A 130 -13.68 14.29 11.03
C GLU A 130 -14.84 13.72 10.22
N SER A 131 -15.99 14.38 10.33
CA SER A 131 -17.14 14.09 9.47
C SER A 131 -17.00 14.81 8.14
N GLY A 132 -17.29 14.12 7.04
CA GLY A 132 -17.21 14.70 5.69
C GLY A 132 -17.51 13.68 4.61
N LYS A 133 -17.47 14.11 3.36
CA LYS A 133 -17.57 13.18 2.23
C LYS A 133 -16.29 12.38 2.10
N PRO A 134 -16.36 11.05 1.82
CA PRO A 134 -15.18 10.18 1.77
C PRO A 134 -14.05 10.74 0.89
N THR A 135 -14.35 11.19 -0.32
CA THR A 135 -13.36 11.74 -1.25
C THR A 135 -12.71 13.04 -0.78
N GLU A 136 -13.46 13.90 -0.05
CA GLU A 136 -12.92 15.11 0.53
C GLU A 136 -11.99 14.81 1.71
N LEU A 137 -12.36 13.81 2.52
CA LEU A 137 -11.54 13.36 3.64
C LEU A 137 -10.25 12.70 3.17
N LEU A 138 -10.28 11.84 2.14
CA LEU A 138 -9.08 11.27 1.55
C LEU A 138 -8.08 12.37 1.13
N LYS A 139 -8.55 13.39 0.42
CA LYS A 139 -7.72 14.55 0.03
C LYS A 139 -7.19 15.32 1.25
N LYS A 140 -8.05 15.58 2.23
CA LYS A 140 -7.68 16.35 3.43
C LYS A 140 -6.58 15.66 4.23
N TYR A 141 -6.64 14.33 4.35
CA TYR A 141 -5.68 13.55 5.12
C TYR A 141 -4.46 13.09 4.31
N GLY A 142 -4.34 13.50 3.05
CA GLY A 142 -3.19 13.13 2.22
C GLY A 142 -3.19 11.64 1.83
N LEU A 143 -4.36 11.10 1.53
CA LEU A 143 -4.59 9.69 1.18
C LEU A 143 -5.04 9.52 -0.29
N ASP A 144 -4.95 10.58 -1.09
CA ASP A 144 -5.38 10.55 -2.48
C ASP A 144 -4.23 10.20 -3.44
N ILE A 145 -4.55 10.00 -4.69
CA ILE A 145 -3.60 9.61 -5.75
C ILE A 145 -2.36 10.52 -5.81
N PRO A 146 -2.48 11.87 -5.79
CA PRO A 146 -1.32 12.75 -5.81
C PRO A 146 -0.37 12.56 -4.62
N ASP A 147 -0.89 12.19 -3.46
CA ASP A 147 -0.10 11.97 -2.25
C ASP A 147 0.77 10.72 -2.37
N ILE A 148 0.21 9.65 -2.96
CA ILE A 148 0.94 8.41 -3.25
C ILE A 148 2.03 8.66 -4.30
N VAL A 149 1.73 9.44 -5.35
CA VAL A 149 2.72 9.84 -6.37
C VAL A 149 3.86 10.61 -5.74
N ALA A 150 3.57 11.62 -4.93
CA ALA A 150 4.60 12.41 -4.25
C ALA A 150 5.45 11.56 -3.29
N ALA A 151 4.83 10.62 -2.56
CA ALA A 151 5.55 9.68 -1.70
C ALA A 151 6.50 8.78 -2.50
N ALA A 152 6.06 8.28 -3.67
CA ALA A 152 6.90 7.46 -4.54
C ALA A 152 8.11 8.25 -5.08
N GLU A 153 7.90 9.46 -5.57
CA GLU A 153 8.99 10.35 -6.03
C GLU A 153 9.98 10.65 -4.89
N LYS A 154 9.48 10.87 -3.67
CA LYS A 154 10.31 11.08 -2.47
C LYS A 154 11.10 9.82 -2.11
N ALA A 155 10.50 8.62 -2.14
CA ALA A 155 11.18 7.36 -1.86
C ALA A 155 12.32 7.11 -2.87
N ILE A 156 12.08 7.36 -4.16
CA ILE A 156 13.10 7.26 -5.22
C ILE A 156 14.26 8.24 -4.97
N ASN A 157 13.96 9.47 -4.59
CA ASN A 157 15.00 10.46 -4.30
C ASN A 157 15.83 10.07 -3.07
N ARG A 158 15.21 9.52 -2.02
CA ARG A 158 15.93 8.98 -0.87
C ARG A 158 16.84 7.81 -1.25
N LYS A 159 16.36 6.90 -2.12
CA LYS A 159 17.19 5.79 -2.64
C LYS A 159 18.44 6.26 -3.36
N LYS A 160 18.37 7.37 -4.11
CA LYS A 160 19.54 7.93 -4.84
C LYS A 160 20.59 8.55 -3.92
N ASN A 161 20.20 8.92 -2.70
CA ASN A 161 21.05 9.60 -1.72
C ASN A 161 21.50 8.67 -0.58
N SER A 162 21.19 7.39 -0.65
CA SER A 162 21.60 6.33 0.28
C SER A 162 22.69 5.50 -0.34
#